data_ccbce600c83c5611d67f678bfa0ac586
#
_entry.id   ccbce600c83c5611d67f678bfa0ac586
#
_cell.length_a   1.000
_cell.length_b   1.000
_cell.length_c   1.000
_cell.angle_alpha   90.00
_cell.angle_beta   90.00
_cell.angle_gamma   90.00
#
_symmetry.space_group_name_H-M   'P 1'
#
loop_
_entity.id
_entity.type
_entity.pdbx_description
1 polymer ?
#
loop_
_entity_poly.entity_id
_entity_poly.type
_entity_poly.pdbx_seq_one_letter_code
_entity_poly.pdbx_strand_id
1 'polypeptide(L)'
;MNSITKRWVRGSLLVTILMCLVAEAVFLYYSITNYYDGARRAMTTRTSTIITQLNASAAQTGESQGVLLRRMVEQFTEKDKFELMLVNAAGKPLVTSTGFAPDDSVAGEDYLEALASEKGEGHAVYRTAMGEKVMAVTTLLPRAAGEIVAVRFVTS
;
A
#
# COMPACT_ATOMS: atom_id res chain seq x y z
N MET A 1 -57.88 -12.87 2.95
CA MET A 1 -56.77 -12.12 3.58
C MET A 1 -57.05 -10.62 3.34
N ASN A 2 -57.30 -9.90 4.41
CA ASN A 2 -57.78 -8.50 4.34
C ASN A 2 -56.72 -7.59 3.68
N SER A 3 -57.17 -6.66 2.84
CA SER A 3 -56.35 -5.65 2.12
C SER A 3 -55.41 -4.86 3.06
N ILE A 4 -55.80 -4.65 4.30
CA ILE A 4 -55.05 -3.95 5.34
C ILE A 4 -53.81 -4.76 5.74
N THR A 5 -53.93 -6.06 5.95
CA THR A 5 -52.82 -6.93 6.35
C THR A 5 -51.73 -7.00 5.26
N LYS A 6 -52.12 -7.07 3.97
CA LYS A 6 -51.21 -7.05 2.85
C LYS A 6 -50.43 -5.73 2.77
N ARG A 7 -51.09 -4.63 3.06
CA ARG A 7 -50.47 -3.30 3.00
C ARG A 7 -49.47 -3.11 4.16
N TRP A 8 -49.80 -3.65 5.31
CA TRP A 8 -48.93 -3.59 6.50
C TRP A 8 -47.69 -4.48 6.33
N VAL A 9 -47.89 -5.71 5.85
CA VAL A 9 -46.76 -6.64 5.54
C VAL A 9 -45.83 -6.06 4.50
N ARG A 10 -46.35 -5.48 3.41
CA ARG A 10 -45.52 -4.83 2.40
C ARG A 10 -44.72 -3.65 2.96
N GLY A 11 -45.32 -2.82 3.78
CA GLY A 11 -44.64 -1.70 4.44
C GLY A 11 -43.52 -2.16 5.38
N SER A 12 -43.81 -3.15 6.23
CA SER A 12 -42.79 -3.74 7.12
C SER A 12 -41.64 -4.40 6.36
N LEU A 13 -41.97 -5.14 5.31
CA LEU A 13 -40.94 -5.78 4.46
C LEU A 13 -40.02 -4.73 3.79
N LEU A 14 -40.61 -3.65 3.27
CA LEU A 14 -39.86 -2.58 2.62
C LEU A 14 -38.90 -1.87 3.60
N VAL A 15 -39.37 -1.59 4.80
CA VAL A 15 -38.53 -1.01 5.87
C VAL A 15 -37.39 -1.94 6.25
N THR A 16 -37.68 -3.26 6.40
CA THR A 16 -36.64 -4.24 6.73
C THR A 16 -35.58 -4.33 5.63
N ILE A 17 -35.98 -4.39 4.35
CA ILE A 17 -35.06 -4.40 3.22
C ILE A 17 -34.20 -3.13 3.21
N LEU A 18 -34.81 -1.97 3.43
CA LEU A 18 -34.08 -0.70 3.46
C LEU A 18 -33.05 -0.68 4.58
N MET A 19 -33.41 -1.15 5.78
CA MET A 19 -32.47 -1.26 6.90
C MET A 19 -31.31 -2.23 6.60
N CYS A 20 -31.58 -3.37 5.96
CA CYS A 20 -30.53 -4.31 5.54
C CYS A 20 -29.58 -3.66 4.54
N LEU A 21 -30.09 -2.96 3.53
CA LEU A 21 -29.25 -2.29 2.53
C LEU A 21 -28.35 -1.20 3.16
N VAL A 22 -28.89 -0.44 4.11
CA VAL A 22 -28.10 0.56 4.85
C VAL A 22 -27.01 -0.13 5.68
N ALA A 23 -27.35 -1.21 6.38
CA ALA A 23 -26.39 -1.96 7.19
C ALA A 23 -25.28 -2.57 6.32
N GLU A 24 -25.60 -3.14 5.16
CA GLU A 24 -24.61 -3.65 4.19
C GLU A 24 -23.71 -2.54 3.67
N ALA A 25 -24.27 -1.40 3.30
CA ALA A 25 -23.47 -0.27 2.81
C ALA A 25 -22.48 0.25 3.87
N VAL A 26 -22.93 0.37 5.12
CA VAL A 26 -22.08 0.76 6.25
C VAL A 26 -20.99 -0.29 6.50
N PHE A 27 -21.36 -1.57 6.49
CA PHE A 27 -20.40 -2.67 6.69
C PHE A 27 -19.33 -2.71 5.59
N LEU A 28 -19.73 -2.58 4.33
CA LEU A 28 -18.79 -2.54 3.19
C LEU A 28 -17.84 -1.34 3.30
N TYR A 29 -18.37 -0.16 3.61
CA TYR A 29 -17.55 1.04 3.80
C TYR A 29 -16.50 0.82 4.91
N TYR A 30 -16.92 0.30 6.05
CA TYR A 30 -16.04 0.04 7.19
C TYR A 30 -15.00 -1.04 6.89
N SER A 31 -15.42 -2.10 6.20
CA SER A 31 -14.54 -3.21 5.81
C SER A 31 -13.44 -2.75 4.85
N ILE A 32 -13.80 -1.96 3.83
CA ILE A 32 -12.85 -1.43 2.86
C ILE A 32 -11.84 -0.48 3.54
N THR A 33 -12.34 0.42 4.39
CA THR A 33 -11.47 1.38 5.10
C THR A 33 -10.48 0.66 6.01
N ASN A 34 -10.95 -0.30 6.80
CA ASN A 34 -10.09 -1.09 7.68
C ASN A 34 -9.06 -1.94 6.92
N TYR A 35 -9.42 -2.46 5.74
CA TYR A 35 -8.49 -3.22 4.89
C TYR A 35 -7.31 -2.34 4.45
N TYR A 36 -7.59 -1.15 3.93
CA TYR A 36 -6.53 -0.23 3.48
C TYR A 36 -5.66 0.28 4.63
N ASP A 37 -6.25 0.59 5.78
CA ASP A 37 -5.49 1.00 6.96
C ASP A 37 -4.61 -0.14 7.49
N GLY A 38 -5.10 -1.36 7.47
CA GLY A 38 -4.35 -2.56 7.83
C GLY A 38 -3.17 -2.81 6.88
N ALA A 39 -3.41 -2.74 5.57
CA ALA A 39 -2.36 -2.89 4.56
C ALA A 39 -1.29 -1.80 4.69
N ARG A 40 -1.70 -0.54 4.85
CA ARG A 40 -0.78 0.59 5.08
C ARG A 40 0.12 0.36 6.28
N ARG A 41 -0.45 0.01 7.44
CA ARG A 41 0.32 -0.27 8.67
C ARG A 41 1.30 -1.42 8.49
N ALA A 42 0.86 -2.49 7.82
CA ALA A 42 1.72 -3.64 7.52
C ALA A 42 2.93 -3.24 6.65
N MET A 43 2.72 -2.45 5.60
CA MET A 43 3.78 -1.96 4.73
C MET A 43 4.75 -1.04 5.47
N THR A 44 4.25 -0.05 6.23
CA THR A 44 5.07 0.87 7.01
C THR A 44 5.93 0.11 8.04
N THR A 45 5.35 -0.87 8.76
CA THR A 45 6.09 -1.68 9.72
C THR A 45 7.19 -2.51 9.04
N ARG A 46 6.91 -3.07 7.86
CA ARG A 46 7.91 -3.82 7.08
C ARG A 46 9.04 -2.94 6.60
N THR A 47 8.73 -1.74 6.12
CA THR A 47 9.76 -0.78 5.69
C THR A 47 10.68 -0.42 6.85
N SER A 48 10.14 -0.13 8.04
CA SER A 48 10.95 0.17 9.22
C SER A 48 11.85 -1.00 9.62
N THR A 49 11.36 -2.23 9.50
CA THR A 49 12.16 -3.44 9.76
C THR A 49 13.31 -3.57 8.74
N ILE A 50 13.05 -3.35 7.45
CA ILE A 50 14.07 -3.38 6.40
C ILE A 50 15.15 -2.33 6.66
N ILE A 51 14.77 -1.10 6.98
CA ILE A 51 15.72 -0.02 7.28
C ILE A 51 16.56 -0.36 8.51
N THR A 52 15.97 -0.94 9.55
CA THR A 52 16.68 -1.34 10.77
C THR A 52 17.68 -2.46 10.48
N GLN A 53 17.27 -3.48 9.72
CA GLN A 53 18.15 -4.57 9.31
C GLN A 53 19.29 -4.08 8.39
N LEU A 54 18.98 -3.16 7.46
CA LEU A 54 19.97 -2.54 6.61
C LEU A 54 21.06 -1.84 7.40
N ASN A 55 20.69 -1.01 8.38
CA ASN A 55 21.63 -0.29 9.21
C ASN A 55 22.50 -1.25 10.05
N ALA A 56 21.90 -2.31 10.59
CA ALA A 56 22.63 -3.33 11.34
C ALA A 56 23.61 -4.10 10.45
N SER A 57 23.18 -4.52 9.26
CA SER A 57 24.02 -5.26 8.31
C SER A 57 25.15 -4.41 7.75
N ALA A 58 24.89 -3.15 7.39
CA ALA A 58 25.91 -2.23 6.92
C ALA A 58 27.01 -1.99 7.98
N ALA A 59 26.63 -1.91 9.26
CA ALA A 59 27.59 -1.78 10.36
C ALA A 59 28.46 -3.03 10.55
N GLN A 60 27.95 -4.22 10.22
CA GLN A 60 28.66 -5.49 10.42
C GLN A 60 29.54 -5.87 9.21
N THR A 61 29.08 -5.64 7.99
CA THR A 61 29.76 -6.12 6.77
C THR A 61 30.66 -5.08 6.12
N GLY A 62 30.48 -3.79 6.41
CA GLY A 62 31.17 -2.70 5.72
C GLY A 62 30.75 -2.52 4.26
N GLU A 63 29.75 -3.28 3.79
CA GLU A 63 29.18 -3.14 2.44
C GLU A 63 28.39 -1.84 2.31
N SER A 64 28.35 -1.29 1.09
CA SER A 64 27.53 -0.10 0.85
C SER A 64 26.04 -0.42 1.02
N GLN A 65 25.28 0.50 1.65
CA GLN A 65 23.85 0.34 1.87
C GLN A 65 23.09 0.08 0.56
N GLY A 66 23.52 0.65 -0.56
CA GLY A 66 22.89 0.43 -1.87
C GLY A 66 23.00 -1.01 -2.36
N VAL A 67 24.14 -1.68 -2.14
CA VAL A 67 24.31 -3.10 -2.49
C VAL A 67 23.43 -3.98 -1.61
N LEU A 68 23.40 -3.72 -0.32
CA LEU A 68 22.54 -4.46 0.62
C LEU A 68 21.07 -4.31 0.27
N LEU A 69 20.60 -3.10 -0.03
CA LEU A 69 19.22 -2.85 -0.45
C LEU A 69 18.84 -3.63 -1.71
N ARG A 70 19.69 -3.60 -2.75
CA ARG A 70 19.46 -4.36 -3.99
C ARG A 70 19.34 -5.86 -3.70
N ARG A 71 20.25 -6.41 -2.89
CA ARG A 71 20.19 -7.83 -2.47
C ARG A 71 18.91 -8.15 -1.70
N MET A 72 18.46 -7.29 -0.80
CA MET A 72 17.21 -7.46 -0.05
C MET A 72 15.99 -7.48 -0.98
N VAL A 73 15.96 -6.62 -2.00
CA VAL A 73 14.88 -6.61 -3.00
C VAL A 73 14.90 -7.88 -3.85
N GLU A 74 16.04 -8.34 -4.29
CA GLU A 74 16.20 -9.58 -5.08
C GLU A 74 15.76 -10.82 -4.26
N GLN A 75 16.09 -10.86 -2.97
CA GLN A 75 15.76 -11.94 -2.04
C GLN A 75 14.39 -11.80 -1.38
N PHE A 76 13.62 -10.78 -1.75
CA PHE A 76 12.30 -10.58 -1.17
C PHE A 76 11.37 -11.75 -1.47
N THR A 77 10.80 -12.38 -0.41
CA THR A 77 10.07 -13.65 -0.53
C THR A 77 8.57 -13.49 -0.70
N GLU A 78 8.00 -12.37 -0.25
CA GLU A 78 6.53 -12.16 -0.27
C GLU A 78 6.05 -11.47 -1.55
N LYS A 79 6.63 -11.82 -2.70
CA LYS A 79 6.35 -11.22 -4.01
C LYS A 79 4.91 -11.42 -4.49
N ASP A 80 4.22 -12.40 -3.93
CA ASP A 80 2.81 -12.73 -4.18
C ASP A 80 1.83 -11.76 -3.49
N LYS A 81 2.29 -11.03 -2.47
CA LYS A 81 1.46 -10.09 -1.69
C LYS A 81 1.86 -8.65 -1.88
N PHE A 82 3.15 -8.43 -2.02
CA PHE A 82 3.73 -7.09 -2.11
C PHE A 82 4.82 -7.05 -3.16
N GLU A 83 4.83 -6.00 -3.93
CA GLU A 83 5.99 -5.63 -4.74
C GLU A 83 6.84 -4.62 -3.98
N LEU A 84 8.13 -4.92 -3.87
CA LEU A 84 9.12 -4.05 -3.23
C LEU A 84 9.96 -3.37 -4.29
N MET A 85 10.05 -2.05 -4.23
CA MET A 85 10.79 -1.23 -5.18
C MET A 85 11.77 -0.31 -4.47
N LEU A 86 12.90 -0.04 -5.13
CA LEU A 86 13.84 1.00 -4.74
C LEU A 86 13.67 2.19 -5.67
N VAL A 87 13.58 3.38 -5.09
CA VAL A 87 13.20 4.60 -5.79
C VAL A 87 14.33 5.63 -5.73
N ASN A 88 14.56 6.33 -6.85
CA ASN A 88 15.56 7.39 -6.95
C ASN A 88 14.98 8.77 -6.54
N ALA A 89 15.84 9.80 -6.54
CA ALA A 89 15.47 11.16 -6.18
C ALA A 89 14.42 11.80 -7.12
N ALA A 90 14.19 11.25 -8.31
CA ALA A 90 13.14 11.68 -9.21
C ALA A 90 11.78 10.93 -8.97
N GLY A 91 11.70 10.08 -7.96
CA GLY A 91 10.52 9.25 -7.68
C GLY A 91 10.38 8.05 -8.60
N LYS A 92 11.40 7.74 -9.43
CA LYS A 92 11.36 6.63 -10.38
C LYS A 92 11.92 5.35 -9.77
N PRO A 93 11.28 4.20 -9.99
CA PRO A 93 11.78 2.91 -9.56
C PRO A 93 13.08 2.55 -10.29
N LEU A 94 14.09 2.10 -9.54
CA LEU A 94 15.37 1.62 -10.05
C LEU A 94 15.43 0.09 -10.12
N VAL A 95 14.85 -0.56 -9.12
CA VAL A 95 14.85 -2.02 -8.96
C VAL A 95 13.51 -2.45 -8.39
N THR A 96 12.98 -3.56 -8.86
CA THR A 96 11.75 -4.18 -8.36
C THR A 96 11.99 -5.61 -7.93
N SER A 97 11.25 -6.09 -6.94
CA SER A 97 11.35 -7.47 -6.44
C SER A 97 10.79 -8.50 -7.42
N THR A 98 9.88 -8.09 -8.29
CA THR A 98 9.28 -8.95 -9.32
C THR A 98 10.17 -9.10 -10.54
N GLY A 99 11.15 -8.20 -10.73
CA GLY A 99 12.03 -8.16 -11.90
C GLY A 99 11.35 -7.67 -13.19
N PHE A 100 10.08 -7.29 -13.14
CA PHE A 100 9.40 -6.63 -14.25
C PHE A 100 9.81 -5.16 -14.34
N ALA A 101 9.78 -4.61 -15.55
CA ALA A 101 9.97 -3.18 -15.71
C ALA A 101 8.85 -2.44 -14.95
N PRO A 102 9.22 -1.48 -14.07
CA PRO A 102 8.23 -0.75 -13.31
C PRO A 102 7.30 0.00 -14.25
N ASP A 103 6.01 -0.02 -13.92
CA ASP A 103 5.01 0.77 -14.63
C ASP A 103 5.24 2.26 -14.32
N ASP A 104 5.75 3.01 -15.31
CA ASP A 104 5.95 4.46 -15.21
C ASP A 104 4.62 5.24 -15.04
N SER A 105 3.47 4.56 -15.22
CA SER A 105 2.14 5.17 -15.04
C SER A 105 1.74 5.37 -13.58
N VAL A 106 2.50 4.79 -12.64
CA VAL A 106 2.29 4.99 -11.21
C VAL A 106 2.76 6.41 -10.87
N ALA A 107 1.82 7.34 -10.81
CA ALA A 107 2.07 8.72 -10.41
C ALA A 107 2.77 8.69 -9.03
N GLY A 108 3.87 9.41 -8.89
CA GLY A 108 4.64 9.42 -7.65
C GLY A 108 3.98 10.20 -6.50
N GLU A 109 2.65 10.16 -6.38
CA GLU A 109 1.90 10.86 -5.32
C GLU A 109 2.34 10.41 -3.93
N ASP A 110 2.55 9.10 -3.74
CA ASP A 110 3.08 8.52 -2.50
C ASP A 110 4.51 9.05 -2.19
N TYR A 111 5.33 9.22 -3.23
CA TYR A 111 6.67 9.79 -3.08
C TYR A 111 6.62 11.29 -2.74
N LEU A 112 5.75 12.06 -3.40
CA LEU A 112 5.56 13.48 -3.11
C LEU A 112 5.00 13.69 -1.69
N GLU A 113 4.07 12.85 -1.25
CA GLU A 113 3.57 12.88 0.12
C GLU A 113 4.69 12.54 1.12
N ALA A 114 5.53 11.55 0.81
CA ALA A 114 6.67 11.20 1.65
C ALA A 114 7.67 12.37 1.80
N LEU A 115 7.92 13.11 0.72
CA LEU A 115 8.77 14.31 0.76
C LEU A 115 8.18 15.44 1.61
N ALA A 116 6.85 15.57 1.64
CA ALA A 116 6.15 16.59 2.42
C ALA A 116 5.92 16.18 3.89
N SER A 117 6.08 14.89 4.21
CA SER A 117 5.82 14.32 5.53
C SER A 117 7.03 14.47 6.45
N GLU A 118 6.83 14.93 7.68
CA GLU A 118 7.89 14.98 8.72
C GLU A 118 8.49 13.60 9.03
N LYS A 119 7.72 12.53 8.83
CA LYS A 119 8.16 11.14 9.03
C LYS A 119 8.86 10.55 7.82
N GLY A 120 8.84 11.24 6.67
CA GLY A 120 9.34 10.70 5.42
C GLY A 120 8.52 9.53 4.87
N GLU A 121 7.25 9.43 5.24
CA GLU A 121 6.31 8.40 4.81
C GLU A 121 5.17 9.01 4.01
N GLY A 122 4.86 8.42 2.86
CA GLY A 122 3.74 8.79 2.02
C GLY A 122 3.00 7.56 1.49
N HIS A 123 1.74 7.71 1.16
CA HIS A 123 0.91 6.66 0.61
C HIS A 123 -0.01 7.21 -0.47
N ALA A 124 -0.32 6.39 -1.45
CA ALA A 124 -1.31 6.73 -2.46
C ALA A 124 -2.03 5.47 -2.93
N VAL A 125 -3.25 5.65 -3.41
CA VAL A 125 -4.06 4.58 -3.99
C VAL A 125 -4.36 4.96 -5.42
N TYR A 126 -3.92 4.13 -6.36
CA TYR A 126 -4.16 4.35 -7.80
C TYR A 126 -5.03 3.27 -8.41
N ARG A 127 -5.43 3.51 -9.65
CA ARG A 127 -5.96 2.48 -10.54
C ARG A 127 -4.94 2.22 -11.63
N THR A 128 -4.57 0.95 -11.81
CA THR A 128 -3.74 0.52 -12.94
C THR A 128 -4.49 0.70 -14.26
N ALA A 129 -3.79 0.62 -15.38
CA ALA A 129 -4.38 0.62 -16.71
C ALA A 129 -5.39 -0.52 -16.91
N MET A 130 -5.27 -1.61 -16.16
CA MET A 130 -6.20 -2.74 -16.13
C MET A 130 -7.43 -2.52 -15.22
N GLY A 131 -7.51 -1.36 -14.55
CA GLY A 131 -8.60 -1.02 -13.63
C GLY A 131 -8.44 -1.56 -12.21
N GLU A 132 -7.37 -2.26 -11.90
CA GLU A 132 -7.06 -2.73 -10.56
C GLU A 132 -6.73 -1.57 -9.64
N LYS A 133 -7.19 -1.66 -8.40
CA LYS A 133 -6.90 -0.68 -7.37
C LYS A 133 -5.68 -1.13 -6.59
N VAL A 134 -4.60 -0.38 -6.70
CA VAL A 134 -3.32 -0.65 -6.03
C VAL A 134 -3.03 0.43 -5.00
N MET A 135 -2.45 0.03 -3.88
CA MET A 135 -1.92 0.93 -2.88
C MET A 135 -0.39 0.91 -2.92
N ALA A 136 0.23 2.08 -2.93
CA ALA A 136 1.66 2.22 -2.71
C ALA A 136 1.93 2.98 -1.41
N VAL A 137 2.98 2.57 -0.73
CA VAL A 137 3.53 3.22 0.46
C VAL A 137 5.01 3.43 0.23
N THR A 138 5.43 4.69 0.24
CA THR A 138 6.84 5.07 0.09
C THR A 138 7.38 5.59 1.41
N THR A 139 8.58 5.13 1.77
CA THR A 139 9.32 5.62 2.94
C THR A 139 10.70 6.09 2.49
N LEU A 140 11.04 7.31 2.83
CA LEU A 140 12.35 7.89 2.56
C LEU A 140 13.42 7.22 3.44
N LEU A 141 14.58 6.99 2.88
CA LEU A 141 15.74 6.54 3.65
C LEU A 141 16.28 7.72 4.49
N PRO A 142 16.72 7.49 5.73
CA PRO A 142 17.35 8.52 6.55
C PRO A 142 18.61 9.12 5.90
N ARG A 143 19.28 8.31 5.07
CA ARG A 143 20.41 8.71 4.21
C ARG A 143 20.28 8.02 2.87
N ALA A 144 20.52 8.77 1.81
CA ALA A 144 20.57 8.21 0.47
C ALA A 144 21.66 7.13 0.36
N ALA A 145 21.31 5.99 -0.26
CA ALA A 145 22.22 4.88 -0.51
C ALA A 145 22.65 4.88 -1.98
N GLY A 146 23.54 5.80 -2.35
CA GLY A 146 23.88 6.11 -3.73
C GLY A 146 22.72 6.83 -4.41
N GLU A 147 22.18 6.26 -5.48
CA GLU A 147 21.01 6.79 -6.20
C GLU A 147 19.68 6.48 -5.52
N ILE A 148 19.66 5.57 -4.53
CA ILE A 148 18.46 5.12 -3.84
C ILE A 148 18.15 6.08 -2.71
N VAL A 149 16.98 6.68 -2.73
CA VAL A 149 16.53 7.62 -1.69
C VAL A 149 15.29 7.14 -0.94
N ALA A 150 14.55 6.17 -1.49
CA ALA A 150 13.34 5.65 -0.88
C ALA A 150 13.10 4.17 -1.18
N VAL A 151 12.31 3.56 -0.34
CA VAL A 151 11.76 2.21 -0.49
C VAL A 151 10.26 2.35 -0.68
N ARG A 152 9.70 1.70 -1.71
CA ARG A 152 8.28 1.69 -2.04
C ARG A 152 7.75 0.27 -1.98
N PHE A 153 6.64 0.07 -1.27
CA PHE A 153 5.83 -1.13 -1.31
C PHE A 153 4.57 -0.88 -2.12
N VAL A 154 4.19 -1.85 -2.95
CA VAL A 154 2.95 -1.82 -3.73
C VAL A 154 2.18 -3.10 -3.48
N THR A 155 0.85 -2.99 -3.32
CA THR A 155 -0.09 -4.13 -3.20
C THR A 155 -1.39 -3.85 -3.93
N SER A 156 -2.00 -4.88 -4.50
CA SER A 156 -3.34 -4.87 -5.11
C SER A 156 -4.40 -5.42 -4.16
#